data_93b08758c061c39826a3a39532f1a517
#
_entry.id   93b08758c061c39826a3a39532f1a517
#
_cell.length_a   1.000
_cell.length_b   1.000
_cell.length_c   1.000
_cell.angle_alpha   90.00
_cell.angle_beta   90.00
_cell.angle_gamma   90.00
#
_symmetry.space_group_name_H-M   'P 1'
#
loop_
_entity.id
_entity.type
_entity.pdbx_description
1 polymer ?
#
loop_
_entity_poly.entity_id
_entity_poly.type
_entity_poly.pdbx_seq_one_letter_code
_entity_poly.pdbx_strand_id
1 'polypeptide(L)'
;MACAHAQSVAWSRLYLHANSRGFLPQVAAADPQGNLIVAGRFIHENDPFNSVAIVKYAPNGDLLWTRTFGLLTEAEYAEAIAVAPDGSFYLGVTRANNDSLAFLQRWSANGDLLWSAQINITAYDVIRQIVVRPDGGAEVIHAIGSSAGIGFTRLRYDASGNQLLNNTYWPPSSLLANRTPVGMLLLDANTTLVMFVDGEIGEVIRGYARTYLRAINNSGGTVYEAQFPLRTERWARSDDGSLYLLGDYWDSASQQMRLRLVRVNPTNGSLLGQWNLSAAAGDAIPDILAVSGTIWLATGAWETATTRGITTLLGTASGASLGTATLTGVYRPVAGVRTATGALAQLIGELLPSPDRWKPALQWFRSDGALMAQGYLPPLSPADETPELLVGSPDGALYVVATVQQGSQNIAGAGVWRINPPPTLSGQVVLNDYLPSPAGKTAQFTLTNGSQTDSATLTLGAGGSYSLQTGVTGTVQARVYVPGWLGQRQTLVVGGSGVVTANWSLINGDANRDNQIDDADLLEVLFAFGQTGANLPADCNGDGTVDDADLLIVLFNFGAVGD
;
A
#
# COMPACT_ATOMS: atom_id res chain seq x y z
N MET A 1 -13.77 -16.31 -0.29
CA MET A 1 -13.82 -15.33 0.82
C MET A 1 -15.28 -15.09 1.23
N ALA A 2 -15.62 -15.19 2.50
CA ALA A 2 -16.91 -14.68 2.98
C ALA A 2 -16.83 -13.14 2.97
N CYS A 3 -17.87 -12.47 2.42
CA CYS A 3 -17.97 -11.01 2.49
C CYS A 3 -18.08 -10.57 3.95
N ALA A 4 -17.02 -10.06 4.55
CA ALA A 4 -17.07 -9.53 5.90
C ALA A 4 -17.61 -8.08 5.93
N HIS A 5 -17.30 -7.28 4.90
CA HIS A 5 -17.71 -5.88 4.77
C HIS A 5 -17.80 -5.52 3.29
N ALA A 6 -18.90 -4.92 2.86
CA ALA A 6 -19.05 -4.50 1.47
C ALA A 6 -18.13 -3.31 1.15
N GLN A 7 -17.43 -3.39 0.04
CA GLN A 7 -16.58 -2.30 -0.45
C GLN A 7 -17.43 -1.24 -1.14
N SER A 8 -17.13 0.03 -0.89
CA SER A 8 -17.81 1.15 -1.53
C SER A 8 -17.22 1.42 -2.91
N VAL A 9 -17.78 0.80 -3.94
CA VAL A 9 -17.39 1.07 -5.33
C VAL A 9 -18.05 2.35 -5.80
N ALA A 10 -17.23 3.37 -6.11
CA ALA A 10 -17.71 4.64 -6.64
C ALA A 10 -18.27 4.48 -8.06
N TRP A 11 -17.52 3.78 -8.89
CA TRP A 11 -17.91 3.41 -10.25
C TRP A 11 -17.05 2.25 -10.76
N SER A 12 -17.52 1.63 -11.85
CA SER A 12 -16.76 0.67 -12.62
C SER A 12 -16.96 0.89 -14.12
N ARG A 13 -15.94 0.59 -14.93
CA ARG A 13 -15.96 0.73 -16.39
C ARG A 13 -15.25 -0.45 -17.03
N LEU A 14 -15.79 -0.86 -18.16
CA LEU A 14 -15.12 -1.77 -19.07
C LEU A 14 -14.69 -0.98 -20.30
N TYR A 15 -13.39 -0.95 -20.54
CA TYR A 15 -12.82 -0.36 -21.74
C TYR A 15 -12.55 -1.44 -22.78
N LEU A 16 -13.20 -1.31 -23.93
CA LEU A 16 -12.95 -2.11 -25.12
C LEU A 16 -12.43 -1.16 -26.20
N HIS A 17 -11.25 -1.43 -26.71
CA HIS A 17 -10.73 -0.62 -27.80
C HIS A 17 -11.41 -0.99 -29.12
N ALA A 18 -11.88 0.01 -29.88
CA ALA A 18 -12.48 -0.20 -31.19
C ALA A 18 -11.48 -0.87 -32.16
N ASN A 19 -11.95 -1.77 -33.02
CA ASN A 19 -11.15 -2.47 -34.03
C ASN A 19 -9.98 -3.27 -33.46
N SER A 20 -10.16 -3.89 -32.28
CA SER A 20 -9.13 -4.70 -31.64
C SER A 20 -9.64 -6.04 -31.14
N ARG A 21 -8.72 -7.02 -31.03
CA ARG A 21 -8.92 -8.24 -30.26
C ARG A 21 -8.77 -8.02 -28.76
N GLY A 22 -8.20 -6.87 -28.34
CA GLY A 22 -8.09 -6.59 -26.93
C GLY A 22 -7.15 -5.46 -26.55
N PHE A 23 -7.34 -5.03 -25.30
CA PHE A 23 -6.43 -4.15 -24.59
C PHE A 23 -6.04 -4.81 -23.27
N LEU A 24 -4.74 -5.07 -23.10
CA LEU A 24 -4.16 -5.69 -21.92
C LEU A 24 -3.44 -4.62 -21.10
N PRO A 25 -3.98 -4.20 -19.95
CA PRO A 25 -3.33 -3.19 -19.10
C PRO A 25 -2.00 -3.72 -18.56
N GLN A 26 -0.94 -2.91 -18.60
CA GLN A 26 0.39 -3.28 -18.14
C GLN A 26 0.89 -2.37 -17.03
N VAL A 27 0.64 -1.05 -17.14
CA VAL A 27 1.02 -0.05 -16.14
C VAL A 27 -0.09 0.97 -15.94
N ALA A 28 -0.18 1.50 -14.72
CA ALA A 28 -1.14 2.57 -14.42
C ALA A 28 -0.59 3.49 -13.33
N ALA A 29 -1.05 4.74 -13.35
CA ALA A 29 -0.77 5.73 -12.32
C ALA A 29 -1.92 6.71 -12.18
N ALA A 30 -2.09 7.30 -10.99
CA ALA A 30 -3.00 8.42 -10.78
C ALA A 30 -2.22 9.74 -10.88
N ASP A 31 -2.83 10.75 -11.52
CA ASP A 31 -2.27 12.10 -11.55
C ASP A 31 -2.65 12.91 -10.28
N PRO A 32 -2.06 14.09 -10.05
CA PRO A 32 -2.36 14.92 -8.88
C PRO A 32 -3.83 15.34 -8.75
N GLN A 33 -4.60 15.31 -9.84
CA GLN A 33 -6.04 15.60 -9.87
C GLN A 33 -6.90 14.35 -9.60
N GLY A 34 -6.25 13.18 -9.40
CA GLY A 34 -6.92 11.90 -9.17
C GLY A 34 -7.40 11.22 -10.45
N ASN A 35 -7.03 11.72 -11.65
CA ASN A 35 -7.33 11.01 -12.89
C ASN A 35 -6.46 9.76 -12.99
N LEU A 36 -7.03 8.66 -13.49
CA LEU A 36 -6.31 7.42 -13.75
C LEU A 36 -5.78 7.39 -15.17
N ILE A 37 -4.49 7.13 -15.32
CA ILE A 37 -3.83 6.84 -16.61
C ILE A 37 -3.50 5.35 -16.63
N VAL A 38 -3.96 4.63 -17.63
CA VAL A 38 -3.66 3.21 -17.87
C VAL A 38 -2.97 3.09 -19.22
N ALA A 39 -1.81 2.49 -19.26
CA ALA A 39 -1.15 2.14 -20.50
C ALA A 39 -0.96 0.63 -20.61
N GLY A 40 -1.07 0.11 -21.81
CA GLY A 40 -0.96 -1.31 -22.04
C GLY A 40 -0.91 -1.69 -23.51
N ARG A 41 -0.87 -2.98 -23.71
CA ARG A 41 -0.76 -3.60 -25.02
C ARG A 41 -2.11 -3.61 -25.73
N PHE A 42 -2.15 -3.03 -26.90
CA PHE A 42 -3.27 -3.04 -27.81
C PHE A 42 -3.05 -4.12 -28.89
N ILE A 43 -3.99 -5.05 -29.01
CA ILE A 43 -3.91 -6.18 -29.96
C ILE A 43 -4.79 -5.84 -31.15
N HIS A 44 -4.20 -5.64 -32.32
CA HIS A 44 -4.92 -5.36 -33.56
C HIS A 44 -5.75 -6.56 -34.02
N GLU A 45 -6.88 -6.30 -34.69
CA GLU A 45 -7.78 -7.36 -35.13
C GLU A 45 -7.14 -8.27 -36.21
N ASN A 46 -6.37 -7.68 -37.14
CA ASN A 46 -5.79 -8.34 -38.30
C ASN A 46 -4.26 -8.31 -38.33
N ASP A 47 -3.61 -7.95 -37.23
CA ASP A 47 -2.17 -7.80 -37.16
C ASP A 47 -1.59 -8.68 -36.03
N PRO A 48 -0.53 -9.47 -36.29
CA PRO A 48 0.12 -10.27 -35.24
C PRO A 48 0.90 -9.42 -34.24
N PHE A 49 1.18 -8.16 -34.56
CA PHE A 49 1.94 -7.27 -33.71
C PHE A 49 1.04 -6.44 -32.78
N ASN A 50 1.58 -6.03 -31.65
CA ASN A 50 0.87 -5.26 -30.66
C ASN A 50 1.41 -3.82 -30.68
N SER A 51 0.53 -2.87 -30.52
CA SER A 51 0.88 -1.46 -30.26
C SER A 51 0.61 -1.11 -28.78
N VAL A 52 0.96 0.10 -28.38
CA VAL A 52 0.63 0.63 -27.04
C VAL A 52 -0.62 1.50 -27.16
N ALA A 53 -1.56 1.30 -26.25
CA ALA A 53 -2.64 2.24 -26.02
C ALA A 53 -2.54 2.86 -24.62
N ILE A 54 -2.90 4.13 -24.52
CA ILE A 54 -3.01 4.89 -23.27
C ILE A 54 -4.44 5.38 -23.14
N VAL A 55 -5.04 5.21 -21.96
CA VAL A 55 -6.40 5.60 -21.64
C VAL A 55 -6.38 6.43 -20.38
N LYS A 56 -7.08 7.57 -20.36
CA LYS A 56 -7.21 8.41 -19.17
C LYS A 56 -8.66 8.56 -18.75
N TYR A 57 -8.92 8.33 -17.47
CA TYR A 57 -10.23 8.50 -16.83
C TYR A 57 -10.20 9.61 -15.78
N ALA A 58 -11.28 10.39 -15.72
CA ALA A 58 -11.54 11.31 -14.63
C ALA A 58 -11.94 10.56 -13.33
N PRO A 59 -11.83 11.20 -12.14
CA PRO A 59 -12.27 10.60 -10.88
C PRO A 59 -13.75 10.21 -10.83
N ASN A 60 -14.61 10.81 -11.65
CA ASN A 60 -16.02 10.45 -11.80
C ASN A 60 -16.28 9.30 -12.78
N GLY A 61 -15.24 8.75 -13.41
CA GLY A 61 -15.31 7.64 -14.35
C GLY A 61 -15.53 8.02 -15.80
N ASP A 62 -15.50 9.30 -16.14
CA ASP A 62 -15.56 9.75 -17.53
C ASP A 62 -14.24 9.48 -18.25
N LEU A 63 -14.34 8.95 -19.47
CA LEU A 63 -13.19 8.77 -20.34
C LEU A 63 -12.78 10.15 -20.89
N LEU A 64 -11.59 10.61 -20.49
CA LEU A 64 -11.08 11.93 -20.93
C LEU A 64 -10.47 11.85 -22.32
N TRP A 65 -9.61 10.88 -22.55
CA TRP A 65 -8.99 10.65 -23.86
C TRP A 65 -8.36 9.26 -23.97
N THR A 66 -8.11 8.86 -25.22
CA THR A 66 -7.35 7.66 -25.58
C THR A 66 -6.29 8.03 -26.61
N ARG A 67 -5.12 7.40 -26.53
CA ARG A 67 -4.06 7.48 -27.52
C ARG A 67 -3.57 6.09 -27.85
N THR A 68 -3.27 5.86 -29.13
CA THR A 68 -2.61 4.65 -29.64
C THR A 68 -1.41 5.05 -30.45
N PHE A 69 -0.34 4.29 -30.33
CA PHE A 69 0.88 4.47 -31.13
C PHE A 69 1.60 3.14 -31.22
N GLY A 70 2.48 3.03 -32.18
CA GLY A 70 3.30 1.84 -32.44
C GLY A 70 3.51 1.59 -33.93
N LEU A 71 4.35 0.64 -34.22
CA LEU A 71 4.61 0.17 -35.58
C LEU A 71 3.86 -1.15 -35.81
N LEU A 72 3.16 -1.27 -36.94
CA LEU A 72 2.48 -2.50 -37.32
C LEU A 72 3.41 -3.68 -37.67
N THR A 73 4.72 -3.47 -37.57
CA THR A 73 5.77 -4.44 -37.90
C THR A 73 6.50 -5.00 -36.70
N GLU A 74 6.23 -4.47 -35.49
CA GLU A 74 6.95 -4.81 -34.25
C GLU A 74 6.01 -4.80 -33.06
N ALA A 75 6.26 -5.68 -32.08
CA ALA A 75 5.48 -5.70 -30.84
C ALA A 75 5.98 -4.64 -29.86
N GLU A 76 5.07 -3.86 -29.31
CA GLU A 76 5.38 -2.84 -28.30
C GLU A 76 4.67 -3.10 -26.98
N TYR A 77 5.34 -2.75 -25.87
CA TYR A 77 4.89 -2.99 -24.51
C TYR A 77 5.11 -1.74 -23.66
N ALA A 78 4.13 -1.39 -22.81
CA ALA A 78 4.30 -0.38 -21.77
C ALA A 78 4.94 -1.02 -20.53
N GLU A 79 6.11 -0.51 -20.09
CA GLU A 79 6.90 -1.14 -19.03
C GLU A 79 6.87 -0.38 -17.70
N ALA A 80 6.84 0.94 -17.77
CA ALA A 80 6.86 1.80 -16.58
C ALA A 80 6.14 3.11 -16.85
N ILE A 81 5.50 3.67 -15.83
CA ILE A 81 4.84 4.97 -15.88
C ILE A 81 5.17 5.78 -14.63
N ALA A 82 5.40 7.08 -14.78
CA ALA A 82 5.55 8.00 -13.66
C ALA A 82 4.92 9.35 -14.01
N VAL A 83 4.09 9.88 -13.10
CA VAL A 83 3.35 11.13 -13.29
C VAL A 83 4.07 12.27 -12.60
N ALA A 84 4.20 13.40 -13.28
CA ALA A 84 4.79 14.62 -12.74
C ALA A 84 3.73 15.49 -12.01
N PRO A 85 4.17 16.41 -11.13
CA PRO A 85 3.25 17.28 -10.37
C PRO A 85 2.35 18.17 -11.24
N ASP A 86 2.74 18.45 -12.49
CA ASP A 86 1.95 19.22 -13.47
C ASP A 86 0.91 18.37 -14.22
N GLY A 87 0.82 17.07 -13.90
CA GLY A 87 -0.06 16.10 -14.57
C GLY A 87 0.49 15.55 -15.89
N SER A 88 1.64 16.04 -16.39
CA SER A 88 2.39 15.36 -17.45
C SER A 88 2.95 14.02 -16.94
N PHE A 89 3.30 13.11 -17.83
CA PHE A 89 3.80 11.82 -17.39
C PHE A 89 4.89 11.28 -18.32
N TYR A 90 5.69 10.41 -17.77
CA TYR A 90 6.70 9.63 -18.47
C TYR A 90 6.20 8.20 -18.65
N LEU A 91 6.42 7.65 -19.84
CA LEU A 91 6.10 6.28 -20.20
C LEU A 91 7.36 5.60 -20.75
N GLY A 92 7.72 4.47 -20.15
CA GLY A 92 8.72 3.55 -20.67
C GLY A 92 8.06 2.55 -21.61
N VAL A 93 8.58 2.42 -22.82
CA VAL A 93 8.07 1.51 -23.85
C VAL A 93 9.21 0.64 -24.34
N THR A 94 8.98 -0.67 -24.45
CA THR A 94 9.90 -1.60 -25.10
C THR A 94 9.29 -2.03 -26.44
N ARG A 95 10.10 -1.96 -27.48
CA ARG A 95 9.79 -2.51 -28.81
C ARG A 95 10.59 -3.78 -28.98
N ALA A 96 9.90 -4.88 -29.18
CA ALA A 96 10.48 -6.20 -29.34
C ALA A 96 10.43 -6.66 -30.79
N ASN A 97 11.62 -6.81 -31.37
CA ASN A 97 11.86 -7.55 -32.61
C ASN A 97 13.06 -8.50 -32.38
N ASN A 98 14.04 -8.54 -33.29
CA ASN A 98 15.29 -9.31 -33.08
C ASN A 98 16.16 -8.76 -31.94
N ASP A 99 16.07 -7.43 -31.70
CA ASP A 99 16.70 -6.72 -30.59
C ASP A 99 15.63 -5.92 -29.83
N SER A 100 15.61 -5.98 -28.50
CA SER A 100 14.70 -5.17 -27.70
C SER A 100 15.20 -3.74 -27.58
N LEU A 101 14.43 -2.79 -28.10
CA LEU A 101 14.71 -1.35 -28.00
C LEU A 101 13.80 -0.71 -26.97
N ALA A 102 14.36 0.08 -26.06
CA ALA A 102 13.59 0.84 -25.11
C ALA A 102 13.40 2.31 -25.58
N PHE A 103 12.28 2.89 -25.21
CA PHE A 103 11.94 4.29 -25.45
C PHE A 103 11.44 4.91 -24.15
N LEU A 104 12.01 6.06 -23.81
CA LEU A 104 11.45 6.94 -22.80
C LEU A 104 10.66 8.03 -23.49
N GLN A 105 9.39 8.15 -23.18
CA GLN A 105 8.49 9.15 -23.75
C GLN A 105 7.97 10.08 -22.65
N ARG A 106 7.83 11.38 -22.96
CA ARG A 106 7.12 12.33 -22.11
C ARG A 106 5.84 12.77 -22.81
N TRP A 107 4.74 12.72 -22.08
CA TRP A 107 3.41 13.07 -22.54
C TRP A 107 2.83 14.21 -21.73
N SER A 108 2.06 15.11 -22.36
CA SER A 108 1.29 16.14 -21.68
C SER A 108 0.13 15.53 -20.87
N ALA A 109 -0.43 16.28 -19.92
CA ALA A 109 -1.64 15.88 -19.20
C ALA A 109 -2.84 15.63 -20.16
N ASN A 110 -2.84 16.23 -21.34
CA ASN A 110 -3.88 16.12 -22.37
C ASN A 110 -3.63 14.99 -23.38
N GLY A 111 -2.53 14.23 -23.20
CA GLY A 111 -2.21 13.09 -24.05
C GLY A 111 -1.50 13.47 -25.35
N ASP A 112 -0.77 14.58 -25.39
CA ASP A 112 0.11 14.92 -26.51
C ASP A 112 1.53 14.43 -26.22
N LEU A 113 2.16 13.78 -27.19
CA LEU A 113 3.56 13.38 -27.08
C LEU A 113 4.45 14.62 -27.15
N LEU A 114 5.15 14.92 -26.06
CA LEU A 114 6.07 16.07 -25.99
C LEU A 114 7.42 15.76 -26.59
N TRP A 115 7.96 14.59 -26.25
CA TRP A 115 9.19 14.06 -26.83
C TRP A 115 9.33 12.54 -26.60
N SER A 116 10.21 11.91 -27.38
CA SER A 116 10.56 10.51 -27.26
C SER A 116 12.08 10.33 -27.43
N ALA A 117 12.73 9.66 -26.49
CA ALA A 117 14.15 9.32 -26.55
C ALA A 117 14.32 7.81 -26.67
N GLN A 118 15.04 7.36 -27.71
CA GLN A 118 15.40 5.97 -27.87
C GLN A 118 16.60 5.63 -26.97
N ILE A 119 16.49 4.49 -26.29
CA ILE A 119 17.54 3.89 -25.49
C ILE A 119 17.94 2.58 -26.17
N ASN A 120 19.18 2.53 -26.64
CA ASN A 120 19.74 1.35 -27.30
C ASN A 120 21.17 1.17 -26.79
N ILE A 121 21.36 0.27 -25.83
CA ILE A 121 22.65 0.01 -25.18
C ILE A 121 23.08 -1.42 -25.45
N THR A 122 22.15 -2.37 -25.50
CA THR A 122 22.42 -3.80 -25.71
C THR A 122 21.31 -4.43 -26.58
N ALA A 123 21.42 -5.72 -26.85
CA ALA A 123 20.36 -6.46 -27.54
C ALA A 123 19.11 -6.73 -26.65
N TYR A 124 19.18 -6.44 -25.36
CA TYR A 124 18.09 -6.56 -24.42
C TYR A 124 18.01 -5.30 -23.57
N ASP A 125 17.04 -4.45 -23.88
CA ASP A 125 16.84 -3.16 -23.28
C ASP A 125 15.42 -3.04 -22.72
N VAL A 126 15.25 -2.94 -21.39
CA VAL A 126 13.93 -2.85 -20.73
C VAL A 126 13.94 -1.80 -19.61
N ILE A 127 13.04 -0.83 -19.69
CA ILE A 127 12.85 0.16 -18.62
C ILE A 127 12.14 -0.53 -17.44
N ARG A 128 12.77 -0.53 -16.26
CA ARG A 128 12.21 -1.15 -15.05
C ARG A 128 11.49 -0.17 -14.17
N GLN A 129 11.98 1.06 -14.10
CA GLN A 129 11.35 2.10 -13.29
C GLN A 129 11.71 3.49 -13.80
N ILE A 130 10.78 4.40 -13.66
CA ILE A 130 10.95 5.84 -13.91
C ILE A 130 10.62 6.58 -12.62
N VAL A 131 11.45 7.57 -12.27
CA VAL A 131 11.21 8.48 -11.14
C VAL A 131 11.24 9.90 -11.68
N VAL A 132 10.18 10.67 -11.43
CA VAL A 132 10.15 12.09 -11.77
C VAL A 132 10.98 12.87 -10.75
N ARG A 133 11.82 13.75 -11.23
CA ARG A 133 12.70 14.58 -10.40
C ARG A 133 12.03 15.92 -10.06
N PRO A 134 12.47 16.59 -8.97
CA PRO A 134 11.92 17.90 -8.61
C PRO A 134 12.10 18.98 -9.68
N ASP A 135 13.10 18.83 -10.57
CA ASP A 135 13.35 19.71 -11.72
C ASP A 135 12.42 19.43 -12.92
N GLY A 136 11.47 18.50 -12.77
CA GLY A 136 10.57 18.07 -13.83
C GLY A 136 11.18 17.08 -14.83
N GLY A 137 12.45 16.75 -14.72
CA GLY A 137 13.11 15.70 -15.50
C GLY A 137 12.78 14.30 -14.98
N ALA A 138 13.36 13.29 -15.63
CA ALA A 138 13.20 11.89 -15.27
C ALA A 138 14.53 11.21 -15.00
N GLU A 139 14.51 10.29 -14.04
CA GLU A 139 15.58 9.33 -13.84
C GLU A 139 15.03 7.92 -14.09
N VAL A 140 15.80 7.11 -14.79
CA VAL A 140 15.39 5.81 -15.32
C VAL A 140 16.36 4.74 -14.88
N ILE A 141 15.86 3.65 -14.33
CA ILE A 141 16.56 2.39 -14.22
C ILE A 141 16.16 1.51 -15.39
N HIS A 142 17.16 1.07 -16.10
CA HIS A 142 17.05 0.33 -17.34
C HIS A 142 17.87 -0.95 -17.23
N ALA A 143 17.20 -2.11 -17.35
CA ALA A 143 17.87 -3.40 -17.37
C ALA A 143 18.47 -3.65 -18.75
N ILE A 144 19.69 -4.14 -18.76
CA ILE A 144 20.46 -4.46 -19.97
C ILE A 144 20.95 -5.90 -19.91
N GLY A 145 21.00 -6.56 -21.05
CA GLY A 145 21.46 -7.96 -21.15
C GLY A 145 22.46 -8.17 -22.27
N SER A 146 23.43 -9.05 -22.01
CA SER A 146 24.41 -9.51 -23.00
C SER A 146 24.72 -10.99 -22.75
N SER A 147 25.55 -11.59 -23.61
CA SER A 147 26.10 -12.93 -23.38
C SER A 147 26.93 -13.05 -22.10
N ALA A 148 27.33 -11.91 -21.49
CA ALA A 148 28.09 -11.86 -20.24
C ALA A 148 27.19 -11.76 -18.98
N GLY A 149 25.87 -11.65 -19.13
CA GLY A 149 24.89 -11.56 -18.03
C GLY A 149 23.95 -10.36 -18.12
N ILE A 150 23.20 -10.13 -17.04
CA ILE A 150 22.29 -9.00 -16.87
C ILE A 150 22.98 -7.91 -16.04
N GLY A 151 22.90 -6.68 -16.50
CA GLY A 151 23.32 -5.48 -15.79
C GLY A 151 22.22 -4.44 -15.76
N PHE A 152 22.55 -3.24 -15.34
CA PHE A 152 21.61 -2.12 -15.41
C PHE A 152 22.32 -0.81 -15.75
N THR A 153 21.54 0.13 -16.29
CA THR A 153 21.97 1.48 -16.57
C THR A 153 21.08 2.47 -15.83
N ARG A 154 21.69 3.48 -15.23
CA ARG A 154 21.01 4.64 -14.69
C ARG A 154 21.11 5.77 -15.71
N LEU A 155 19.97 6.20 -16.20
CA LEU A 155 19.84 7.30 -17.15
C LEU A 155 19.13 8.47 -16.49
N ARG A 156 19.50 9.69 -16.88
CA ARG A 156 18.82 10.91 -16.46
C ARG A 156 18.55 11.78 -17.68
N TYR A 157 17.33 12.30 -17.74
CA TYR A 157 16.86 13.23 -18.75
C TYR A 157 16.32 14.50 -18.08
N ASP A 158 16.56 15.65 -18.70
CA ASP A 158 15.86 16.88 -18.33
C ASP A 158 14.39 16.87 -18.82
N ALA A 159 13.64 17.90 -18.43
CA ALA A 159 12.25 18.02 -18.85
C ALA A 159 12.06 18.19 -20.36
N SER A 160 13.11 18.58 -21.08
CA SER A 160 13.11 18.79 -22.55
C SER A 160 13.54 17.55 -23.33
N GLY A 161 13.93 16.46 -22.64
CA GLY A 161 14.36 15.21 -23.24
C GLY A 161 15.87 15.11 -23.53
N ASN A 162 16.68 16.06 -23.07
CA ASN A 162 18.13 15.96 -23.20
C ASN A 162 18.67 14.97 -22.16
N GLN A 163 19.49 14.04 -22.61
CA GLN A 163 20.15 13.08 -21.73
C GLN A 163 21.31 13.75 -20.96
N LEU A 164 21.21 13.76 -19.64
CA LEU A 164 22.17 14.38 -18.73
C LEU A 164 23.15 13.37 -18.11
N LEU A 165 22.75 12.10 -18.03
CA LEU A 165 23.52 11.04 -17.40
C LEU A 165 23.29 9.71 -18.11
N ASN A 166 24.38 8.92 -18.21
CA ASN A 166 24.35 7.53 -18.66
C ASN A 166 25.44 6.74 -17.92
N ASN A 167 25.08 6.06 -16.87
CA ASN A 167 26.00 5.25 -16.07
C ASN A 167 25.58 3.79 -16.09
N THR A 168 26.45 2.93 -16.59
CA THR A 168 26.22 1.50 -16.74
C THR A 168 26.96 0.70 -15.66
N TYR A 169 26.27 -0.28 -15.10
CA TYR A 169 26.75 -1.14 -14.01
C TYR A 169 26.63 -2.60 -14.41
N TRP A 170 27.76 -3.21 -14.79
CA TRP A 170 27.86 -4.64 -15.05
C TRP A 170 28.22 -5.43 -13.79
N PRO A 171 27.84 -6.71 -13.68
CA PRO A 171 28.38 -7.59 -12.63
C PRO A 171 29.90 -7.73 -12.79
N PRO A 172 30.63 -8.02 -11.70
CA PRO A 172 32.05 -8.34 -11.79
C PRO A 172 32.28 -9.55 -12.70
N SER A 173 33.28 -9.48 -13.57
CA SER A 173 33.59 -10.51 -14.59
C SER A 173 33.97 -11.89 -14.04
N SER A 174 34.16 -12.02 -12.72
CA SER A 174 34.53 -13.25 -12.04
C SER A 174 33.34 -14.10 -11.54
N LEU A 175 32.10 -13.61 -11.68
CA LEU A 175 30.91 -14.30 -11.25
C LEU A 175 29.94 -14.38 -12.43
N LEU A 176 29.36 -15.55 -12.67
CA LEU A 176 28.17 -15.72 -13.54
C LEU A 176 26.94 -15.02 -12.90
N ALA A 177 27.16 -13.81 -12.38
CA ALA A 177 26.21 -13.11 -11.56
C ALA A 177 25.42 -12.12 -12.40
N ASN A 178 24.09 -12.22 -12.32
CA ASN A 178 23.17 -11.24 -12.87
C ASN A 178 22.94 -10.14 -11.84
N ARG A 179 23.14 -8.88 -12.22
CA ARG A 179 22.73 -7.70 -11.45
C ARG A 179 21.36 -7.26 -11.91
N THR A 180 20.33 -7.82 -11.29
CA THR A 180 18.95 -7.47 -11.62
C THR A 180 18.51 -6.24 -10.82
N PRO A 181 18.17 -5.12 -11.47
CA PRO A 181 17.63 -3.96 -10.75
C PRO A 181 16.23 -4.27 -10.21
N VAL A 182 16.04 -3.96 -8.94
CA VAL A 182 14.77 -4.12 -8.22
C VAL A 182 14.01 -2.80 -8.13
N GLY A 183 14.74 -1.69 -7.95
CA GLY A 183 14.12 -0.39 -7.86
C GLY A 183 15.09 0.76 -7.63
N MET A 184 14.50 1.95 -7.58
CA MET A 184 15.23 3.21 -7.43
C MET A 184 14.43 4.19 -6.59
N LEU A 185 15.14 5.00 -5.78
CA LEU A 185 14.55 6.04 -4.95
C LEU A 185 15.45 7.29 -4.99
N LEU A 186 14.85 8.46 -5.21
CA LEU A 186 15.56 9.72 -5.00
C LEU A 186 15.66 9.99 -3.49
N LEU A 187 16.88 10.09 -2.96
CA LEU A 187 17.13 10.47 -1.57
C LEU A 187 17.04 11.99 -1.41
N ASP A 188 17.64 12.70 -2.36
CA ASP A 188 17.62 14.15 -2.48
C ASP A 188 17.84 14.57 -3.96
N ALA A 189 18.00 15.86 -4.22
CA ALA A 189 18.26 16.39 -5.58
C ALA A 189 19.56 15.89 -6.21
N ASN A 190 20.52 15.39 -5.41
CA ASN A 190 21.84 15.00 -5.86
C ASN A 190 22.14 13.52 -5.74
N THR A 191 21.34 12.77 -4.97
CA THR A 191 21.64 11.38 -4.62
C THR A 191 20.47 10.47 -4.95
N THR A 192 20.75 9.41 -5.69
CA THR A 192 19.79 8.35 -6.02
C THR A 192 20.24 7.05 -5.38
N LEU A 193 19.31 6.39 -4.69
CA LEU A 193 19.48 5.03 -4.21
C LEU A 193 19.02 4.05 -5.27
N VAL A 194 19.89 3.13 -5.66
CA VAL A 194 19.57 2.01 -6.56
C VAL A 194 19.59 0.71 -5.78
N MET A 195 18.56 -0.09 -5.97
CA MET A 195 18.43 -1.41 -5.38
C MET A 195 18.58 -2.47 -6.46
N PHE A 196 19.45 -3.45 -6.23
CA PHE A 196 19.66 -4.56 -7.16
C PHE A 196 19.98 -5.85 -6.41
N VAL A 197 19.72 -6.97 -7.06
CA VAL A 197 20.04 -8.31 -6.56
C VAL A 197 21.17 -8.88 -7.40
N ASP A 198 22.23 -9.36 -6.75
CA ASP A 198 23.28 -10.19 -7.38
C ASP A 198 22.95 -11.67 -7.14
N GLY A 199 22.98 -12.49 -8.18
CA GLY A 199 22.81 -13.93 -8.17
C GLY A 199 21.58 -14.45 -8.91
N GLU A 200 21.62 -15.72 -9.32
CA GLU A 200 20.49 -16.44 -9.91
C GLU A 200 19.66 -17.15 -8.84
N ILE A 201 18.43 -17.58 -9.20
CA ILE A 201 17.56 -18.38 -8.28
C ILE A 201 18.29 -19.63 -7.74
N GLY A 202 19.12 -20.27 -8.57
CA GLY A 202 19.95 -21.41 -8.15
C GLY A 202 21.00 -21.08 -7.09
N GLU A 203 21.40 -19.84 -6.95
CA GLU A 203 22.38 -19.37 -5.95
C GLU A 203 21.68 -18.99 -4.63
N VAL A 204 20.40 -18.60 -4.64
CA VAL A 204 19.61 -18.43 -3.42
C VAL A 204 19.54 -19.74 -2.64
N ILE A 205 19.32 -20.86 -3.33
CA ILE A 205 19.33 -22.22 -2.72
C ILE A 205 20.68 -22.54 -2.07
N ARG A 206 21.78 -21.91 -2.53
CA ARG A 206 23.12 -22.03 -1.97
C ARG A 206 23.48 -20.93 -0.96
N GLY A 207 22.55 -19.98 -0.69
CA GLY A 207 22.75 -18.87 0.26
C GLY A 207 23.58 -17.71 -0.27
N TYR A 208 23.74 -17.58 -1.59
CA TYR A 208 24.58 -16.56 -2.21
C TYR A 208 23.83 -15.30 -2.70
N ALA A 209 22.52 -15.38 -2.97
CA ALA A 209 21.78 -14.21 -3.43
C ALA A 209 21.72 -13.11 -2.37
N ARG A 210 22.04 -11.89 -2.76
CA ARG A 210 22.10 -10.72 -1.89
C ARG A 210 21.47 -9.52 -2.56
N THR A 211 20.78 -8.73 -1.77
CA THR A 211 20.31 -7.41 -2.18
C THR A 211 21.33 -6.37 -1.81
N TYR A 212 21.63 -5.50 -2.77
CA TYR A 212 22.52 -4.36 -2.61
C TYR A 212 21.71 -3.06 -2.68
N LEU A 213 22.03 -2.15 -1.76
CA LEU A 213 21.61 -0.76 -1.79
C LEU A 213 22.82 0.09 -2.10
N ARG A 214 22.83 0.80 -3.23
CA ARG A 214 23.92 1.69 -3.61
C ARG A 214 23.37 3.09 -3.78
N ALA A 215 23.82 4.02 -2.96
CA ALA A 215 23.57 5.44 -3.14
C ALA A 215 24.61 6.02 -4.09
N ILE A 216 24.14 6.70 -5.12
CA ILE A 216 24.95 7.20 -6.23
C ILE A 216 24.67 8.70 -6.40
N ASN A 217 25.71 9.53 -6.42
CA ASN A 217 25.57 10.96 -6.66
C ASN A 217 25.35 11.30 -8.15
N ASN A 218 25.16 12.57 -8.46
CA ASN A 218 24.92 13.04 -9.82
C ASN A 218 26.12 12.88 -10.77
N SER A 219 27.33 12.74 -10.26
CA SER A 219 28.53 12.43 -11.06
C SER A 219 28.77 10.93 -11.28
N GLY A 220 27.90 10.07 -10.73
CA GLY A 220 28.03 8.61 -10.82
C GLY A 220 28.90 7.98 -9.73
N GLY A 221 29.44 8.78 -8.80
CA GLY A 221 30.22 8.28 -7.67
C GLY A 221 29.35 7.60 -6.62
N THR A 222 29.81 6.48 -6.06
CA THR A 222 29.14 5.78 -4.97
C THR A 222 29.32 6.58 -3.68
N VAL A 223 28.21 6.94 -3.03
CA VAL A 223 28.18 7.61 -1.72
C VAL A 223 28.32 6.56 -0.61
N TYR A 224 27.53 5.51 -0.68
CA TYR A 224 27.65 4.31 0.15
C TYR A 224 27.11 3.08 -0.59
N GLU A 225 27.47 1.91 -0.09
CA GLU A 225 26.89 0.63 -0.49
C GLU A 225 26.63 -0.22 0.75
N ALA A 226 25.48 -0.86 0.80
CA ALA A 226 25.09 -1.82 1.85
C ALA A 226 24.55 -3.09 1.22
N GLN A 227 24.72 -4.24 1.88
CA GLN A 227 24.22 -5.52 1.38
C GLN A 227 23.42 -6.25 2.45
N PHE A 228 22.41 -7.00 2.00
CA PHE A 228 21.49 -7.73 2.87
C PHE A 228 21.31 -9.17 2.36
N PRO A 229 21.24 -10.18 3.27
CA PRO A 229 21.18 -11.60 2.91
C PRO A 229 19.73 -12.01 2.58
N LEU A 230 19.17 -11.47 1.52
CA LEU A 230 17.88 -11.85 0.94
C LEU A 230 17.88 -11.50 -0.54
N ARG A 231 17.01 -12.15 -1.31
CA ARG A 231 16.69 -11.77 -2.68
C ARG A 231 15.43 -10.90 -2.64
N THR A 232 15.58 -9.58 -2.72
CA THR A 232 14.44 -8.64 -2.69
C THR A 232 13.63 -8.74 -3.97
N GLU A 233 12.34 -8.97 -3.79
CA GLU A 233 11.33 -8.95 -4.86
C GLU A 233 10.41 -7.72 -4.77
N ARG A 234 10.19 -7.21 -3.56
CA ARG A 234 9.34 -6.04 -3.30
C ARG A 234 10.01 -5.09 -2.33
N TRP A 235 9.74 -3.82 -2.52
CA TRP A 235 10.20 -2.78 -1.62
C TRP A 235 9.13 -1.70 -1.44
N ALA A 236 9.17 -0.99 -0.32
CA ALA A 236 8.29 0.12 -0.03
C ALA A 236 8.96 1.12 0.89
N ARG A 237 8.62 2.41 0.74
CA ARG A 237 9.07 3.48 1.62
C ARG A 237 7.99 3.79 2.65
N SER A 238 8.38 3.89 3.90
CA SER A 238 7.53 4.28 5.03
C SER A 238 7.46 5.80 5.20
N ASP A 239 6.46 6.28 5.93
CA ASP A 239 6.26 7.71 6.24
C ASP A 239 7.41 8.33 7.02
N ASP A 240 8.10 7.55 7.85
CA ASP A 240 9.28 7.97 8.58
C ASP A 240 10.55 8.03 7.71
N GLY A 241 10.38 7.78 6.42
CA GLY A 241 11.47 7.77 5.44
C GLY A 241 12.25 6.47 5.36
N SER A 242 12.04 5.50 6.27
CA SER A 242 12.73 4.21 6.20
C SER A 242 12.27 3.39 4.99
N LEU A 243 13.15 2.50 4.53
CA LEU A 243 12.91 1.61 3.40
C LEU A 243 12.72 0.19 3.92
N TYR A 244 11.69 -0.49 3.41
CA TYR A 244 11.43 -1.89 3.68
C TYR A 244 11.70 -2.71 2.42
N LEU A 245 12.39 -3.83 2.60
CA LEU A 245 12.71 -4.81 1.57
C LEU A 245 12.08 -6.14 1.95
N LEU A 246 11.21 -6.67 1.12
CA LEU A 246 10.64 -8.01 1.27
C LEU A 246 11.28 -8.92 0.23
N GLY A 247 11.84 -10.00 0.69
CA GLY A 247 12.51 -10.98 -0.15
C GLY A 247 12.44 -12.38 0.42
N ASP A 248 12.97 -13.31 -0.31
CA ASP A 248 13.19 -14.67 0.12
C ASP A 248 14.65 -14.92 0.54
N TYR A 249 14.83 -15.93 1.37
CA TYR A 249 16.14 -16.45 1.76
C TYR A 249 16.05 -17.94 2.00
N TRP A 250 17.16 -18.65 1.81
CA TRP A 250 17.25 -20.06 2.11
C TRP A 250 17.45 -20.29 3.60
N ASP A 251 16.52 -20.98 4.22
CA ASP A 251 16.63 -21.44 5.61
C ASP A 251 17.21 -22.86 5.66
N SER A 252 18.47 -22.97 6.03
CA SER A 252 19.19 -24.25 6.09
C SER A 252 18.66 -25.20 7.16
N ALA A 253 17.98 -24.69 8.18
CA ALA A 253 17.40 -25.53 9.25
C ALA A 253 16.13 -26.25 8.79
N SER A 254 15.26 -25.56 8.05
CA SER A 254 14.03 -26.14 7.51
C SER A 254 14.17 -26.68 6.09
N GLN A 255 15.30 -26.42 5.41
CA GLN A 255 15.54 -26.76 4.00
C GLN A 255 14.45 -26.18 3.07
N GLN A 256 14.06 -24.93 3.30
CA GLN A 256 12.98 -24.26 2.56
C GLN A 256 13.30 -22.78 2.30
N MET A 257 12.71 -22.24 1.23
CA MET A 257 12.68 -20.80 1.02
C MET A 257 11.73 -20.15 2.01
N ARG A 258 12.17 -19.08 2.68
CA ARG A 258 11.42 -18.35 3.69
C ARG A 258 11.37 -16.88 3.35
N LEU A 259 10.33 -16.18 3.81
CA LEU A 259 10.21 -14.74 3.67
C LEU A 259 11.05 -14.02 4.72
N ARG A 260 11.71 -12.94 4.27
CA ARG A 260 12.44 -12.03 5.15
C ARG A 260 12.03 -10.59 4.83
N LEU A 261 11.73 -9.84 5.88
CA LEU A 261 11.53 -8.42 5.82
C LEU A 261 12.73 -7.71 6.46
N VAL A 262 13.28 -6.73 5.76
CA VAL A 262 14.41 -5.92 6.24
C VAL A 262 14.00 -4.46 6.20
N ARG A 263 14.22 -3.73 7.30
CA ARG A 263 14.04 -2.28 7.39
C ARG A 263 15.39 -1.60 7.47
N VAL A 264 15.60 -0.61 6.62
CA VAL A 264 16.88 0.09 6.50
C VAL A 264 16.70 1.60 6.49
N ASN A 265 17.73 2.31 6.92
CA ASN A 265 17.85 3.74 6.71
C ASN A 265 18.39 3.99 5.29
N PRO A 266 17.60 4.58 4.37
CA PRO A 266 18.04 4.74 2.99
C PRO A 266 19.12 5.81 2.81
N THR A 267 19.39 6.66 3.81
CA THR A 267 20.41 7.73 3.69
C THR A 267 21.83 7.24 3.93
N ASN A 268 22.00 6.13 4.65
CA ASN A 268 23.31 5.58 4.99
C ASN A 268 23.42 4.05 4.89
N GLY A 269 22.32 3.36 4.53
CA GLY A 269 22.28 1.91 4.40
C GLY A 269 22.28 1.11 5.70
N SER A 270 22.14 1.76 6.87
CA SER A 270 22.16 1.06 8.15
C SER A 270 20.91 0.21 8.35
N LEU A 271 21.10 -0.98 8.89
CA LEU A 271 20.01 -1.89 9.28
C LEU A 271 19.25 -1.33 10.49
N LEU A 272 17.95 -1.13 10.33
CA LEU A 272 17.04 -0.70 11.41
C LEU A 272 16.25 -1.87 12.02
N GLY A 273 16.05 -2.95 11.25
CA GLY A 273 15.38 -4.16 11.72
C GLY A 273 15.39 -5.26 10.65
N GLN A 274 15.30 -6.51 11.12
CA GLN A 274 15.20 -7.68 10.25
C GLN A 274 14.30 -8.73 10.90
N TRP A 275 13.36 -9.25 10.15
CA TRP A 275 12.40 -10.24 10.62
C TRP A 275 12.31 -11.40 9.64
N ASN A 276 12.47 -12.62 10.16
CA ASN A 276 12.16 -13.82 9.41
C ASN A 276 10.66 -14.10 9.58
N LEU A 277 9.93 -14.01 8.48
CA LEU A 277 8.48 -14.16 8.47
C LEU A 277 8.15 -15.65 8.30
N SER A 278 7.32 -16.19 9.20
CA SER A 278 6.83 -17.56 9.04
C SER A 278 5.67 -17.56 8.05
N ALA A 279 5.87 -18.21 6.90
CA ALA A 279 4.79 -18.60 6.01
C ALA A 279 4.20 -19.94 6.44
N ALA A 280 3.03 -20.31 5.89
CA ALA A 280 2.51 -21.67 5.98
C ALA A 280 3.52 -22.69 5.39
N ALA A 281 3.25 -23.98 5.57
CA ALA A 281 4.15 -25.05 5.12
C ALA A 281 4.44 -24.94 3.61
N GLY A 282 5.72 -24.96 3.23
CA GLY A 282 6.19 -24.92 1.85
C GLY A 282 7.12 -23.75 1.55
N ASP A 283 7.65 -23.72 0.33
CA ASP A 283 8.46 -22.62 -0.18
C ASP A 283 7.60 -21.37 -0.34
N ALA A 284 8.11 -20.23 0.15
CA ALA A 284 7.38 -18.97 0.12
C ALA A 284 8.05 -18.01 -0.86
N ILE A 285 7.25 -17.43 -1.77
CA ILE A 285 7.66 -16.43 -2.75
C ILE A 285 7.03 -15.09 -2.34
N PRO A 286 7.83 -14.02 -2.14
CA PRO A 286 7.31 -12.71 -1.78
C PRO A 286 6.59 -12.05 -2.97
N ASP A 287 5.38 -11.55 -2.75
CA ASP A 287 4.57 -10.97 -3.80
C ASP A 287 4.07 -9.55 -3.51
N ILE A 288 3.66 -9.25 -2.28
CA ILE A 288 3.08 -7.95 -1.91
C ILE A 288 3.79 -7.39 -0.70
N LEU A 289 4.12 -6.11 -0.76
CA LEU A 289 4.57 -5.31 0.37
C LEU A 289 3.89 -3.94 0.33
N ALA A 290 3.24 -3.59 1.44
CA ALA A 290 2.72 -2.24 1.68
C ALA A 290 3.12 -1.79 3.08
N VAL A 291 3.48 -0.53 3.26
CA VAL A 291 4.04 0.00 4.51
C VAL A 291 3.45 1.37 4.82
N SER A 292 3.16 1.60 6.10
CA SER A 292 2.88 2.93 6.66
C SER A 292 3.91 3.25 7.75
N GLY A 293 3.80 4.41 8.41
CA GLY A 293 4.70 4.79 9.52
C GLY A 293 4.61 3.85 10.73
N THR A 294 3.51 3.14 10.88
CA THR A 294 3.20 2.32 12.07
C THR A 294 3.18 0.82 11.81
N ILE A 295 2.72 0.39 10.64
CA ILE A 295 2.55 -1.02 10.30
C ILE A 295 3.09 -1.36 8.91
N TRP A 296 3.37 -2.63 8.69
CA TRP A 296 3.65 -3.23 7.40
C TRP A 296 2.72 -4.42 7.13
N LEU A 297 2.45 -4.65 5.85
CA LEU A 297 1.73 -5.79 5.31
C LEU A 297 2.64 -6.48 4.30
N ALA A 298 2.88 -7.76 4.49
CA ALA A 298 3.65 -8.60 3.58
C ALA A 298 2.85 -9.84 3.21
N THR A 299 2.74 -10.13 1.91
CA THR A 299 2.06 -11.34 1.43
C THR A 299 3.03 -12.16 0.59
N GLY A 300 3.08 -13.45 0.87
CA GLY A 300 3.83 -14.42 0.09
C GLY A 300 2.93 -15.55 -0.42
N ALA A 301 3.14 -15.96 -1.67
CA ALA A 301 2.57 -17.19 -2.20
C ALA A 301 3.42 -18.38 -1.76
N TRP A 302 2.76 -19.53 -1.57
CA TRP A 302 3.43 -20.78 -1.22
C TRP A 302 2.78 -21.96 -1.93
N GLU A 303 3.57 -22.97 -2.21
CA GLU A 303 3.11 -24.21 -2.84
C GLU A 303 3.80 -25.41 -2.18
N THR A 304 3.01 -26.47 -1.97
CA THR A 304 3.49 -27.80 -1.55
C THR A 304 3.13 -28.81 -2.64
N ALA A 305 3.53 -30.06 -2.48
CA ALA A 305 3.19 -31.12 -3.44
C ALA A 305 1.67 -31.32 -3.66
N THR A 306 0.83 -30.89 -2.70
CA THR A 306 -0.63 -31.15 -2.74
C THR A 306 -1.48 -29.90 -2.55
N THR A 307 -0.93 -28.80 -2.04
CA THR A 307 -1.66 -27.58 -1.69
C THR A 307 -0.86 -26.34 -2.04
N ARG A 308 -1.57 -25.28 -2.34
CA ARG A 308 -1.01 -23.93 -2.55
C ARG A 308 -1.90 -22.87 -1.92
N GLY A 309 -1.35 -21.69 -1.73
CA GLY A 309 -2.09 -20.60 -1.14
C GLY A 309 -1.26 -19.33 -0.99
N ILE A 310 -1.79 -18.38 -0.23
CA ILE A 310 -1.10 -17.17 0.16
C ILE A 310 -1.16 -17.00 1.67
N THR A 311 -0.12 -16.39 2.24
CA THR A 311 -0.10 -15.97 3.64
C THR A 311 0.16 -14.47 3.69
N THR A 312 -0.75 -13.73 4.29
CA THR A 312 -0.63 -12.31 4.58
C THR A 312 -0.23 -12.13 6.05
N LEU A 313 0.82 -11.40 6.26
CA LEU A 313 1.40 -11.09 7.56
C LEU A 313 1.30 -9.58 7.80
N LEU A 314 0.88 -9.21 8.99
CA LEU A 314 0.83 -7.83 9.45
C LEU A 314 1.74 -7.67 10.66
N GLY A 315 2.47 -6.59 10.71
CA GLY A 315 3.33 -6.29 11.85
C GLY A 315 3.56 -4.80 12.04
N THR A 316 4.04 -4.45 13.23
CA THR A 316 4.41 -3.08 13.57
C THR A 316 5.78 -2.71 13.02
N ALA A 317 6.08 -1.41 12.97
CA ALA A 317 7.40 -0.91 12.59
C ALA A 317 8.54 -1.41 13.50
N SER A 318 8.24 -1.87 14.71
CA SER A 318 9.19 -2.52 15.65
C SER A 318 9.29 -4.04 15.44
N GLY A 319 8.47 -4.63 14.55
CA GLY A 319 8.48 -6.05 14.22
C GLY A 319 7.53 -6.93 15.02
N ALA A 320 6.72 -6.36 15.92
CA ALA A 320 5.70 -7.14 16.62
C ALA A 320 4.62 -7.60 15.62
N SER A 321 4.24 -8.87 15.67
CA SER A 321 3.15 -9.41 14.84
C SER A 321 1.81 -8.86 15.30
N LEU A 322 1.03 -8.33 14.37
CA LEU A 322 -0.35 -7.90 14.57
C LEU A 322 -1.35 -8.98 14.13
N GLY A 323 -0.95 -9.83 13.20
CA GLY A 323 -1.81 -10.90 12.71
C GLY A 323 -1.23 -11.64 11.52
N THR A 324 -1.79 -12.83 11.30
CA THR A 324 -1.48 -13.69 10.15
C THR A 324 -2.77 -14.24 9.59
N ALA A 325 -2.97 -14.12 8.29
CA ALA A 325 -4.08 -14.73 7.57
C ALA A 325 -3.55 -15.63 6.46
N THR A 326 -4.00 -16.88 6.44
CA THR A 326 -3.65 -17.85 5.39
C THR A 326 -4.89 -18.22 4.62
N LEU A 327 -4.81 -18.14 3.29
CA LEU A 327 -5.84 -18.58 2.36
C LEU A 327 -5.29 -19.77 1.56
N THR A 328 -6.02 -20.87 1.56
CA THR A 328 -5.70 -22.07 0.79
C THR A 328 -6.54 -22.10 -0.48
N GLY A 329 -5.91 -22.25 -1.63
CA GLY A 329 -6.56 -22.23 -2.93
C GLY A 329 -5.66 -21.66 -4.03
N VAL A 330 -6.24 -21.37 -5.19
CA VAL A 330 -5.50 -20.74 -6.29
C VAL A 330 -5.68 -19.23 -6.20
N TYR A 331 -4.64 -18.56 -5.73
CA TYR A 331 -4.58 -17.11 -5.59
C TYR A 331 -3.46 -16.52 -6.43
N ARG A 332 -3.69 -15.31 -6.93
CA ARG A 332 -2.69 -14.46 -7.57
C ARG A 332 -2.55 -13.19 -6.76
N PRO A 333 -1.53 -13.04 -5.93
CA PRO A 333 -1.20 -11.75 -5.33
C PRO A 333 -0.85 -10.74 -6.44
N VAL A 334 -1.30 -9.51 -6.33
CA VAL A 334 -1.12 -8.49 -7.39
C VAL A 334 -0.32 -7.32 -6.88
N ALA A 335 -0.85 -6.59 -5.91
CA ALA A 335 -0.20 -5.40 -5.38
C ALA A 335 -0.71 -5.04 -4.00
N GLY A 336 0.15 -4.37 -3.24
CA GLY A 336 -0.21 -3.67 -2.02
C GLY A 336 0.07 -2.18 -2.16
N VAL A 337 -0.77 -1.36 -1.56
CA VAL A 337 -0.62 0.08 -1.60
C VAL A 337 -0.93 0.69 -0.24
N ARG A 338 -0.21 1.76 0.12
CA ARG A 338 -0.58 2.67 1.18
C ARG A 338 -1.45 3.77 0.59
N THR A 339 -2.59 4.02 1.23
CA THR A 339 -3.49 5.10 0.83
C THR A 339 -3.02 6.44 1.40
N ALA A 340 -3.55 7.54 0.86
CA ALA A 340 -3.29 8.89 1.39
C ALA A 340 -3.73 9.06 2.86
N THR A 341 -4.68 8.25 3.33
CA THR A 341 -5.16 8.24 4.72
C THR A 341 -4.32 7.37 5.66
N GLY A 342 -3.25 6.73 5.16
CA GLY A 342 -2.37 5.86 5.95
C GLY A 342 -2.85 4.42 6.12
N ALA A 343 -4.02 4.07 5.60
CA ALA A 343 -4.47 2.69 5.53
C ALA A 343 -3.64 1.90 4.53
N LEU A 344 -3.56 0.58 4.73
CA LEU A 344 -2.96 -0.34 3.78
C LEU A 344 -4.05 -1.11 3.04
N ALA A 345 -3.84 -1.35 1.76
CA ALA A 345 -4.72 -2.19 0.97
C ALA A 345 -3.93 -3.19 0.15
N GLN A 346 -4.50 -4.37 -0.08
CA GLN A 346 -3.95 -5.36 -1.00
C GLN A 346 -5.00 -5.86 -1.98
N LEU A 347 -4.58 -6.06 -3.22
CA LEU A 347 -5.35 -6.67 -4.29
C LEU A 347 -4.84 -8.08 -4.54
N ILE A 348 -5.76 -9.04 -4.53
CA ILE A 348 -5.50 -10.43 -4.87
C ILE A 348 -6.51 -10.90 -5.91
N GLY A 349 -6.08 -11.78 -6.80
CA GLY A 349 -6.98 -12.56 -7.66
C GLY A 349 -7.26 -13.90 -7.00
N GLU A 350 -8.50 -14.35 -7.00
CA GLU A 350 -8.91 -15.70 -6.62
C GLU A 350 -9.49 -16.42 -7.82
N LEU A 351 -9.01 -17.63 -8.10
CA LEU A 351 -9.60 -18.50 -9.12
C LEU A 351 -10.77 -19.24 -8.49
N LEU A 352 -11.97 -18.87 -8.89
CA LEU A 352 -13.20 -19.53 -8.43
C LEU A 352 -13.44 -20.82 -9.26
N PRO A 353 -13.79 -21.91 -8.59
CA PRO A 353 -14.13 -23.16 -9.30
C PRO A 353 -15.50 -23.07 -9.97
N SER A 354 -15.61 -23.67 -11.13
CA SER A 354 -16.83 -23.98 -11.90
C SER A 354 -17.78 -22.79 -12.19
N PRO A 355 -17.61 -22.11 -13.34
CA PRO A 355 -16.47 -22.24 -14.24
C PRO A 355 -15.22 -21.61 -13.64
N ASP A 356 -14.06 -22.16 -13.95
CA ASP A 356 -12.79 -21.58 -13.54
C ASP A 356 -12.69 -20.15 -14.07
N ARG A 357 -12.66 -19.18 -13.16
CA ARG A 357 -12.57 -17.76 -13.49
C ARG A 357 -11.89 -16.96 -12.40
N TRP A 358 -11.04 -16.03 -12.79
CA TRP A 358 -10.43 -15.08 -11.88
C TRP A 358 -11.42 -14.01 -11.44
N LYS A 359 -11.32 -13.66 -10.17
CA LYS A 359 -12.06 -12.54 -9.57
C LYS A 359 -11.13 -11.66 -8.74
N PRO A 360 -11.16 -10.34 -8.94
CA PRO A 360 -10.43 -9.41 -8.09
C PRO A 360 -11.08 -9.32 -6.71
N ALA A 361 -10.26 -9.50 -5.68
CA ALA A 361 -10.63 -9.31 -4.29
C ALA A 361 -9.70 -8.28 -3.64
N LEU A 362 -10.27 -7.37 -2.88
CA LEU A 362 -9.56 -6.29 -2.21
C LEU A 362 -9.73 -6.41 -0.70
N GLN A 363 -8.67 -6.14 0.05
CA GLN A 363 -8.66 -6.06 1.51
C GLN A 363 -8.10 -4.71 1.94
N TRP A 364 -8.71 -4.12 2.97
CA TRP A 364 -8.29 -2.86 3.57
C TRP A 364 -7.94 -3.06 5.03
N PHE A 365 -6.81 -2.50 5.46
CA PHE A 365 -6.32 -2.58 6.83
C PHE A 365 -6.08 -1.19 7.39
N ARG A 366 -6.57 -0.93 8.61
CA ARG A 366 -6.33 0.29 9.37
C ARG A 366 -4.87 0.33 9.87
N SER A 367 -4.41 1.50 10.28
CA SER A 367 -3.04 1.72 10.79
C SER A 367 -2.70 0.96 12.08
N ASP A 368 -3.66 0.32 12.74
CA ASP A 368 -3.45 -0.60 13.87
C ASP A 368 -3.48 -2.08 13.47
N GLY A 369 -3.65 -2.37 12.17
CA GLY A 369 -3.72 -3.71 11.61
C GLY A 369 -5.13 -4.31 11.54
N ALA A 370 -6.16 -3.62 12.02
CA ALA A 370 -7.54 -4.12 11.93
C ALA A 370 -8.01 -4.19 10.47
N LEU A 371 -8.62 -5.32 10.09
CA LEU A 371 -9.25 -5.51 8.79
C LEU A 371 -10.56 -4.71 8.74
N MET A 372 -10.60 -3.65 7.94
CA MET A 372 -11.77 -2.77 7.83
C MET A 372 -12.77 -3.27 6.77
N ALA A 373 -12.28 -3.74 5.64
CA ALA A 373 -13.13 -4.22 4.56
C ALA A 373 -12.43 -5.31 3.75
N GLN A 374 -13.20 -6.28 3.27
CA GLN A 374 -12.74 -7.28 2.31
C GLN A 374 -13.88 -7.76 1.43
N GLY A 375 -13.59 -8.12 0.19
CA GLY A 375 -14.57 -8.72 -0.69
C GLY A 375 -14.17 -8.68 -2.15
N TYR A 376 -14.98 -9.38 -2.96
CA TYR A 376 -14.87 -9.33 -4.41
C TYR A 376 -15.39 -8.00 -4.94
N LEU A 377 -14.80 -7.54 -6.05
CA LEU A 377 -15.35 -6.41 -6.77
C LEU A 377 -16.60 -6.81 -7.57
N PRO A 378 -17.55 -5.89 -7.78
CA PRO A 378 -18.72 -6.15 -8.62
C PRO A 378 -18.26 -6.56 -10.03
N PRO A 379 -18.83 -7.64 -10.60
CA PRO A 379 -18.39 -8.13 -11.90
C PRO A 379 -18.74 -7.15 -13.02
N LEU A 380 -17.81 -6.97 -13.96
CA LEU A 380 -18.02 -6.28 -15.24
C LEU A 380 -18.34 -7.26 -16.36
N SER A 381 -17.98 -8.51 -16.18
CA SER A 381 -18.19 -9.58 -17.15
C SER A 381 -18.59 -10.88 -16.43
N PRO A 382 -19.35 -11.75 -17.07
CA PRO A 382 -19.57 -13.11 -16.58
C PRO A 382 -18.33 -14.02 -16.73
N ALA A 383 -17.32 -13.59 -17.50
CA ALA A 383 -16.08 -14.31 -17.76
C ALA A 383 -14.96 -13.91 -16.77
N ASP A 384 -13.71 -14.18 -17.16
CA ASP A 384 -12.53 -13.86 -16.35
C ASP A 384 -12.31 -12.37 -16.17
N GLU A 385 -11.97 -12.00 -14.93
CA GLU A 385 -11.55 -10.66 -14.52
C GLU A 385 -10.21 -10.80 -13.78
N THR A 386 -9.13 -10.99 -14.54
CA THR A 386 -7.79 -11.16 -13.98
C THR A 386 -7.24 -9.83 -13.49
N PRO A 387 -7.08 -9.62 -12.16
CA PRO A 387 -6.55 -8.37 -11.64
C PRO A 387 -5.07 -8.20 -12.03
N GLU A 388 -4.71 -6.99 -12.47
CA GLU A 388 -3.35 -6.66 -12.92
C GLU A 388 -2.70 -5.56 -12.09
N LEU A 389 -3.44 -4.49 -11.74
CA LEU A 389 -2.87 -3.30 -11.12
C LEU A 389 -3.75 -2.77 -9.98
N LEU A 390 -3.08 -2.21 -8.96
CA LEU A 390 -3.69 -1.46 -7.86
C LEU A 390 -3.01 -0.11 -7.77
N VAL A 391 -3.76 0.98 -7.86
CA VAL A 391 -3.24 2.35 -7.87
C VAL A 391 -3.92 3.17 -6.78
N GLY A 392 -3.13 3.83 -5.93
CA GLY A 392 -3.63 4.80 -4.96
C GLY A 392 -3.93 6.15 -5.62
N SER A 393 -5.06 6.76 -5.27
CA SER A 393 -5.44 8.12 -5.66
C SER A 393 -5.09 9.12 -4.57
N PRO A 394 -4.77 10.38 -4.90
CA PRO A 394 -4.45 11.42 -3.91
C PRO A 394 -5.54 11.67 -2.86
N ASP A 395 -6.81 11.43 -3.20
CA ASP A 395 -7.95 11.55 -2.30
C ASP A 395 -8.21 10.32 -1.41
N GLY A 396 -7.30 9.34 -1.44
CA GLY A 396 -7.38 8.12 -0.66
C GLY A 396 -8.18 6.98 -1.29
N ALA A 397 -8.85 7.21 -2.42
CA ALA A 397 -9.50 6.15 -3.18
C ALA A 397 -8.47 5.24 -3.85
N LEU A 398 -8.92 4.06 -4.28
CA LEU A 398 -8.10 3.12 -5.03
C LEU A 398 -8.69 2.88 -6.42
N TYR A 399 -7.81 2.70 -7.38
CA TYR A 399 -8.16 2.13 -8.68
C TYR A 399 -7.66 0.70 -8.76
N VAL A 400 -8.56 -0.20 -9.15
CA VAL A 400 -8.23 -1.57 -9.53
C VAL A 400 -8.38 -1.67 -11.03
N VAL A 401 -7.36 -2.23 -11.68
CA VAL A 401 -7.38 -2.49 -13.12
C VAL A 401 -7.19 -3.99 -13.34
N ALA A 402 -8.04 -4.57 -14.19
CA ALA A 402 -8.00 -5.98 -14.51
C ALA A 402 -8.10 -6.20 -16.03
N THR A 403 -7.54 -7.29 -16.50
CA THR A 403 -7.85 -7.84 -17.82
C THR A 403 -9.20 -8.54 -17.75
N VAL A 404 -10.15 -8.13 -18.56
CA VAL A 404 -11.51 -8.69 -18.61
C VAL A 404 -11.71 -9.38 -19.95
N GLN A 405 -12.00 -10.68 -19.92
CA GLN A 405 -12.35 -11.43 -21.13
C GLN A 405 -13.83 -11.28 -21.45
N GLN A 406 -14.18 -11.11 -22.72
CA GLN A 406 -15.56 -11.03 -23.19
C GLN A 406 -15.86 -12.12 -24.21
N GLY A 407 -16.88 -12.92 -23.90
CA GLY A 407 -17.50 -13.88 -24.84
C GLY A 407 -16.57 -14.98 -25.33
N SER A 408 -17.09 -15.77 -26.28
CA SER A 408 -16.38 -16.90 -26.90
C SER A 408 -15.28 -16.49 -27.90
N GLN A 409 -15.13 -15.20 -28.21
CA GLN A 409 -14.15 -14.68 -29.18
C GLN A 409 -12.83 -14.25 -28.57
N ASN A 410 -12.59 -14.49 -27.28
CA ASN A 410 -11.37 -14.11 -26.56
C ASN A 410 -10.99 -12.63 -26.73
N ILE A 411 -11.98 -11.73 -26.81
CA ILE A 411 -11.74 -10.30 -26.79
C ILE A 411 -11.43 -9.89 -25.35
N ALA A 412 -10.26 -9.32 -25.14
CA ALA A 412 -9.87 -8.79 -23.85
C ALA A 412 -10.08 -7.28 -23.78
N GLY A 413 -10.44 -6.77 -22.61
CA GLY A 413 -10.55 -5.34 -22.32
C GLY A 413 -9.97 -5.01 -20.96
N ALA A 414 -9.89 -3.73 -20.63
CA ALA A 414 -9.53 -3.31 -19.28
C ALA A 414 -10.79 -3.04 -18.44
N GLY A 415 -10.96 -3.81 -17.38
CA GLY A 415 -11.90 -3.50 -16.31
C GLY A 415 -11.26 -2.51 -15.36
N VAL A 416 -11.97 -1.43 -15.03
CA VAL A 416 -11.51 -0.42 -14.08
C VAL A 416 -12.58 -0.23 -13.02
N TRP A 417 -12.19 -0.30 -11.76
CA TRP A 417 -13.03 0.04 -10.61
C TRP A 417 -12.36 1.15 -9.81
N ARG A 418 -13.16 2.13 -9.40
CA ARG A 418 -12.76 3.10 -8.40
C ARG A 418 -13.45 2.78 -7.10
N ILE A 419 -12.64 2.56 -6.07
CA ILE A 419 -13.08 2.13 -4.74
C ILE A 419 -12.87 3.29 -3.78
N ASN A 420 -13.93 3.74 -3.13
CA ASN A 420 -13.83 4.76 -2.10
C ASN A 420 -13.10 4.22 -0.87
N PRO A 421 -12.36 5.07 -0.13
CA PRO A 421 -11.80 4.67 1.16
C PRO A 421 -12.93 4.32 2.14
N PRO A 422 -12.67 3.43 3.12
CA PRO A 422 -13.60 3.19 4.21
C PRO A 422 -14.00 4.49 4.93
N PRO A 423 -15.22 4.57 5.48
CA PRO A 423 -15.69 5.77 6.15
C PRO A 423 -14.83 6.09 7.38
N THR A 424 -14.77 7.38 7.71
CA THR A 424 -14.04 7.89 8.87
C THR A 424 -15.00 8.50 9.86
N LEU A 425 -14.98 8.01 11.10
CA LEU A 425 -15.63 8.67 12.23
C LEU A 425 -14.66 9.66 12.83
N SER A 426 -15.05 10.93 12.99
CA SER A 426 -14.21 11.98 13.55
C SER A 426 -15.00 12.93 14.44
N GLY A 427 -14.32 13.61 15.33
CA GLY A 427 -14.94 14.57 16.24
C GLY A 427 -14.07 14.86 17.45
N GLN A 428 -14.72 15.19 18.54
CA GLN A 428 -14.07 15.51 19.82
C GLN A 428 -14.66 14.67 20.95
N VAL A 429 -13.83 14.26 21.89
CA VAL A 429 -14.19 13.67 23.18
C VAL A 429 -13.91 14.72 24.26
N VAL A 430 -14.96 15.32 24.78
CA VAL A 430 -14.88 16.25 25.91
C VAL A 430 -14.86 15.41 27.18
N LEU A 431 -13.85 15.61 28.00
CA LEU A 431 -13.70 15.02 29.32
C LEU A 431 -14.17 16.06 30.34
N ASN A 432 -15.40 15.94 30.81
CA ASN A 432 -16.00 16.90 31.74
C ASN A 432 -15.16 16.96 33.02
N ASP A 433 -15.09 18.13 33.62
CA ASP A 433 -14.38 18.41 34.88
C ASP A 433 -12.88 18.07 34.87
N TYR A 434 -12.27 17.86 33.69
CA TYR A 434 -10.84 17.63 33.53
C TYR A 434 -10.12 18.92 33.14
N LEU A 435 -9.26 19.42 34.01
CA LEU A 435 -8.58 20.71 33.85
C LEU A 435 -7.48 20.70 32.78
N PRO A 436 -6.64 19.64 32.67
CA PRO A 436 -5.63 19.59 31.63
C PRO A 436 -6.25 19.34 30.24
N SER A 437 -5.40 19.43 29.21
CA SER A 437 -5.81 19.02 27.86
C SER A 437 -6.10 17.51 27.81
N PRO A 438 -7.18 17.08 27.14
CA PRO A 438 -7.43 15.65 26.86
C PRO A 438 -6.36 15.00 25.97
N ALA A 439 -5.48 15.78 25.35
CA ALA A 439 -4.41 15.29 24.50
C ALA A 439 -3.52 14.26 25.22
N GLY A 440 -3.30 13.12 24.59
CA GLY A 440 -2.53 12.03 25.18
C GLY A 440 -3.35 11.01 25.98
N LYS A 441 -4.60 11.33 26.36
CA LYS A 441 -5.51 10.33 26.97
C LYS A 441 -5.90 9.28 25.93
N THR A 442 -6.11 8.06 26.40
CA THR A 442 -6.50 6.92 25.58
C THR A 442 -8.01 6.73 25.60
N ALA A 443 -8.64 6.74 24.45
CA ALA A 443 -10.08 6.47 24.29
C ALA A 443 -10.30 5.14 23.56
N GLN A 444 -11.20 4.32 24.07
CA GLN A 444 -11.65 3.07 23.47
C GLN A 444 -12.96 3.30 22.73
N PHE A 445 -12.95 2.98 21.44
CA PHE A 445 -14.13 3.06 20.58
C PHE A 445 -14.62 1.65 20.26
N THR A 446 -15.92 1.43 20.30
CA THR A 446 -16.57 0.21 19.82
C THR A 446 -17.76 0.59 18.96
N LEU A 447 -17.78 0.11 17.72
CA LEU A 447 -18.83 0.34 16.74
C LEU A 447 -19.49 -0.98 16.38
N THR A 448 -20.82 -1.07 16.50
CA THR A 448 -21.58 -2.28 16.16
C THR A 448 -22.82 -1.94 15.34
N ASN A 449 -23.12 -2.78 14.35
CA ASN A 449 -24.37 -2.69 13.57
C ASN A 449 -25.19 -3.99 13.63
N GLY A 450 -25.11 -4.74 14.73
CA GLY A 450 -25.79 -6.01 14.94
C GLY A 450 -25.01 -7.24 14.46
N SER A 451 -24.43 -7.22 13.27
CA SER A 451 -23.65 -8.34 12.70
C SER A 451 -22.15 -8.08 12.67
N GLN A 452 -21.75 -6.82 12.74
CA GLN A 452 -20.37 -6.37 12.62
C GLN A 452 -19.96 -5.60 13.86
N THR A 453 -18.72 -5.81 14.30
CA THR A 453 -18.11 -5.06 15.39
C THR A 453 -16.72 -4.62 14.96
N ASP A 454 -16.42 -3.36 15.20
CA ASP A 454 -15.08 -2.78 15.08
C ASP A 454 -14.71 -2.14 16.40
N SER A 455 -13.51 -2.37 16.87
CA SER A 455 -12.98 -1.78 18.10
C SER A 455 -11.61 -1.17 17.84
N ALA A 456 -11.38 -0.01 18.43
CA ALA A 456 -10.11 0.68 18.33
C ALA A 456 -9.79 1.42 19.62
N THR A 457 -8.51 1.50 19.92
CA THR A 457 -7.98 2.33 21.00
C THR A 457 -7.17 3.45 20.38
N LEU A 458 -7.58 4.69 20.61
CA LEU A 458 -6.96 5.88 20.04
C LEU A 458 -6.40 6.78 21.13
N THR A 459 -5.27 7.44 20.84
CA THR A 459 -4.79 8.55 21.63
C THR A 459 -5.46 9.84 21.18
N LEU A 460 -6.12 10.54 22.08
CA LEU A 460 -6.78 11.79 21.78
C LEU A 460 -5.75 12.89 21.46
N GLY A 461 -6.08 13.70 20.47
CA GLY A 461 -5.32 14.87 20.09
C GLY A 461 -5.71 16.12 20.90
N ALA A 462 -5.22 17.27 20.48
CA ALA A 462 -5.54 18.55 21.10
C ALA A 462 -7.07 18.79 21.12
N GLY A 463 -7.60 19.27 22.25
CA GLY A 463 -9.04 19.47 22.45
C GLY A 463 -9.86 18.18 22.43
N GLY A 464 -9.23 17.00 22.63
CA GLY A 464 -9.91 15.70 22.58
C GLY A 464 -10.25 15.22 21.18
N SER A 465 -9.60 15.75 20.14
CA SER A 465 -9.86 15.36 18.75
C SER A 465 -9.48 13.91 18.48
N TYR A 466 -10.26 13.24 17.62
CA TYR A 466 -9.99 11.88 17.17
C TYR A 466 -10.39 11.67 15.71
N SER A 467 -9.84 10.62 15.10
CA SER A 467 -10.19 10.16 13.76
C SER A 467 -10.05 8.65 13.69
N LEU A 468 -11.10 7.95 13.33
CA LEU A 468 -11.19 6.49 13.27
C LEU A 468 -11.76 6.04 11.93
N GLN A 469 -10.96 5.41 11.10
CA GLN A 469 -11.49 4.69 9.95
C GLN A 469 -12.14 3.38 10.41
N THR A 470 -13.29 3.04 9.82
CA THR A 470 -14.04 1.84 10.18
C THR A 470 -14.62 1.14 8.96
N GLY A 471 -14.79 -0.18 9.06
CA GLY A 471 -15.55 -0.95 8.06
C GLY A 471 -17.02 -1.12 8.41
N VAL A 472 -17.44 -0.72 9.61
CA VAL A 472 -18.85 -0.86 10.05
C VAL A 472 -19.68 0.26 9.45
N THR A 473 -20.73 -0.11 8.72
CA THR A 473 -21.61 0.82 7.99
C THR A 473 -23.09 0.59 8.34
N GLY A 474 -23.96 1.50 7.92
CA GLY A 474 -25.39 1.45 8.22
C GLY A 474 -25.74 2.18 9.51
N THR A 475 -26.78 1.70 10.21
CA THR A 475 -27.11 2.20 11.55
C THR A 475 -26.20 1.54 12.58
N VAL A 476 -25.31 2.32 13.16
CA VAL A 476 -24.22 1.88 14.03
C VAL A 476 -24.45 2.36 15.45
N GLN A 477 -24.33 1.46 16.42
CA GLN A 477 -24.19 1.81 17.83
C GLN A 477 -22.70 2.06 18.09
N ALA A 478 -22.34 3.31 18.27
CA ALA A 478 -20.96 3.72 18.57
C ALA A 478 -20.86 4.02 20.07
N ARG A 479 -19.89 3.40 20.74
CA ARG A 479 -19.56 3.62 22.16
C ARG A 479 -18.14 4.16 22.25
N VAL A 480 -17.95 5.14 23.14
CA VAL A 480 -16.62 5.60 23.55
C VAL A 480 -16.48 5.44 25.06
N TYR A 481 -15.28 5.07 25.50
CA TYR A 481 -14.89 4.95 26.90
C TYR A 481 -13.49 5.50 27.10
N VAL A 482 -13.31 6.30 28.13
CA VAL A 482 -12.02 6.80 28.60
C VAL A 482 -11.89 6.44 30.09
N PRO A 483 -10.82 5.77 30.53
CA PRO A 483 -10.65 5.38 31.94
C PRO A 483 -10.76 6.58 32.88
N GLY A 484 -11.64 6.52 33.85
CA GLY A 484 -11.99 7.59 34.79
C GLY A 484 -13.26 8.37 34.43
N TRP A 485 -13.84 8.10 33.25
CA TRP A 485 -15.10 8.68 32.78
C TRP A 485 -16.08 7.58 32.35
N LEU A 486 -17.36 7.83 32.58
CA LEU A 486 -18.41 6.91 32.15
C LEU A 486 -18.45 6.77 30.62
N GLY A 487 -18.58 5.54 30.15
CA GLY A 487 -18.79 5.24 28.74
C GLY A 487 -20.09 5.83 28.22
N GLN A 488 -20.06 6.35 27.00
CA GLN A 488 -21.23 6.92 26.33
C GLN A 488 -21.49 6.23 25.00
N ARG A 489 -22.77 5.99 24.67
CA ARG A 489 -23.23 5.40 23.43
C ARG A 489 -24.05 6.38 22.61
N GLN A 490 -23.87 6.34 21.29
CA GLN A 490 -24.68 7.08 20.32
C GLN A 490 -25.06 6.19 19.14
N THR A 491 -26.23 6.44 18.57
CA THR A 491 -26.64 5.83 17.30
C THR A 491 -26.25 6.74 16.16
N LEU A 492 -25.43 6.24 15.24
CA LEU A 492 -24.93 6.96 14.08
C LEU A 492 -25.37 6.30 12.78
N VAL A 493 -25.51 7.07 11.72
CA VAL A 493 -25.65 6.54 10.36
C VAL A 493 -24.33 6.69 9.63
N VAL A 494 -23.66 5.58 9.39
CA VAL A 494 -22.35 5.52 8.75
C VAL A 494 -22.51 5.03 7.31
N GLY A 495 -22.22 5.91 6.35
CA GLY A 495 -22.23 5.56 4.91
C GLY A 495 -21.11 4.60 4.53
N GLY A 496 -21.11 4.15 3.27
CA GLY A 496 -20.04 3.28 2.75
C GLY A 496 -18.69 4.01 2.55
N SER A 497 -18.66 5.35 2.68
CA SER A 497 -17.48 6.20 2.56
C SER A 497 -17.75 7.58 3.15
N GLY A 498 -16.72 8.43 3.21
CA GLY A 498 -16.82 9.81 3.68
C GLY A 498 -16.59 9.94 5.18
N VAL A 499 -16.87 11.12 5.72
CA VAL A 499 -16.64 11.47 7.12
C VAL A 499 -17.98 11.59 7.85
N VAL A 500 -18.08 10.93 9.00
CA VAL A 500 -19.18 11.04 9.95
C VAL A 500 -18.66 11.76 11.19
N THR A 501 -19.27 12.90 11.53
CA THR A 501 -18.88 13.65 12.72
C THR A 501 -19.69 13.16 13.94
N ALA A 502 -18.99 12.79 15.02
CA ALA A 502 -19.58 12.44 16.29
C ALA A 502 -18.78 13.05 17.43
N ASN A 503 -19.46 13.81 18.29
CA ASN A 503 -18.85 14.44 19.45
C ASN A 503 -19.40 13.78 20.73
N TRP A 504 -18.55 13.67 21.72
CA TRP A 504 -18.80 12.99 22.97
C TRP A 504 -18.56 13.93 24.15
N SER A 505 -19.34 13.75 25.22
CA SER A 505 -19.16 14.52 26.46
C SER A 505 -19.30 13.56 27.62
N LEU A 506 -18.17 13.11 28.15
CA LEU A 506 -18.12 12.02 29.13
C LEU A 506 -18.21 12.56 30.55
N ILE A 507 -18.99 11.89 31.39
CA ILE A 507 -19.18 12.22 32.81
C ILE A 507 -17.98 11.69 33.60
N ASN A 508 -17.39 12.52 34.44
CA ASN A 508 -16.23 12.22 35.28
C ASN A 508 -16.65 11.62 36.62
N GLY A 509 -15.74 10.93 37.30
CA GLY A 509 -15.93 10.42 38.66
C GLY A 509 -15.86 8.90 38.80
N ASP A 510 -15.64 8.15 37.71
CA ASP A 510 -15.42 6.70 37.69
C ASP A 510 -13.97 6.38 38.09
N ALA A 511 -13.65 6.63 39.38
CA ALA A 511 -12.28 6.53 39.90
C ALA A 511 -11.77 5.09 39.92
N ASN A 512 -12.64 4.11 40.22
CA ASN A 512 -12.32 2.70 40.23
C ASN A 512 -12.38 2.06 38.82
N ARG A 513 -12.97 2.75 37.82
CA ARG A 513 -13.07 2.35 36.41
C ARG A 513 -13.99 1.15 36.13
N ASP A 514 -15.05 1.04 36.89
CA ASP A 514 -16.05 -0.02 36.69
C ASP A 514 -17.27 0.44 35.86
N ASN A 515 -17.22 1.69 35.33
CA ASN A 515 -18.25 2.34 34.53
C ASN A 515 -19.54 2.67 35.31
N GLN A 516 -19.47 2.80 36.61
CA GLN A 516 -20.49 3.34 37.50
C GLN A 516 -19.87 4.40 38.40
N ILE A 517 -20.66 5.29 38.97
CA ILE A 517 -20.18 6.25 39.98
C ILE A 517 -20.96 6.00 41.24
N ASP A 518 -20.33 5.34 42.21
CA ASP A 518 -20.96 4.89 43.44
C ASP A 518 -20.07 4.99 44.69
N ASP A 519 -20.42 4.26 45.73
CA ASP A 519 -19.68 4.27 47.00
C ASP A 519 -18.22 3.85 46.84
N ALA A 520 -17.92 2.99 45.85
CA ALA A 520 -16.57 2.49 45.63
C ALA A 520 -15.65 3.59 45.11
N ASP A 521 -16.14 4.47 44.21
CA ASP A 521 -15.39 5.63 43.72
C ASP A 521 -15.14 6.65 44.82
N LEU A 522 -16.17 6.89 45.63
CA LEU A 522 -16.07 7.77 46.78
C LEU A 522 -14.98 7.30 47.77
N LEU A 523 -14.94 6.00 48.03
CA LEU A 523 -13.90 5.38 48.88
C LEU A 523 -12.53 5.47 48.26
N GLU A 524 -12.40 5.30 46.93
CA GLU A 524 -11.12 5.41 46.22
C GLU A 524 -10.55 6.82 46.38
N VAL A 525 -11.38 7.86 46.23
CA VAL A 525 -10.95 9.25 46.47
C VAL A 525 -10.62 9.50 47.92
N LEU A 526 -11.41 9.01 48.87
CA LEU A 526 -11.17 9.19 50.30
C LEU A 526 -9.89 8.48 50.77
N PHE A 527 -9.59 7.29 50.27
CA PHE A 527 -8.34 6.58 50.61
C PHE A 527 -7.10 7.22 50.00
N ALA A 528 -7.25 7.91 48.86
CA ALA A 528 -6.15 8.63 48.22
C ALA A 528 -6.05 10.11 48.66
N PHE A 529 -6.95 10.59 49.52
CA PHE A 529 -7.05 12.00 49.89
C PHE A 529 -5.73 12.57 50.44
N GLY A 530 -5.32 13.71 49.91
CA GLY A 530 -4.03 14.36 50.22
C GLY A 530 -2.83 13.79 49.46
N GLN A 531 -2.99 12.77 48.63
CA GLN A 531 -1.92 12.31 47.75
C GLN A 531 -1.69 13.32 46.63
N THR A 532 -0.42 13.44 46.22
CA THR A 532 0.01 14.30 45.11
C THR A 532 0.86 13.51 44.15
N GLY A 533 0.69 13.76 42.86
CA GLY A 533 1.47 13.08 41.83
C GLY A 533 0.74 13.03 40.46
N ALA A 534 1.44 12.53 39.46
CA ALA A 534 0.86 12.37 38.16
C ALA A 534 0.12 11.04 38.03
N ASN A 535 -1.00 11.03 37.31
CA ASN A 535 -1.79 9.83 36.97
C ASN A 535 -2.39 9.05 38.18
N LEU A 536 -2.75 9.76 39.22
CA LEU A 536 -3.52 9.15 40.32
C LEU A 536 -4.94 8.86 39.83
N PRO A 537 -5.51 7.64 40.01
CA PRO A 537 -6.88 7.33 39.58
C PRO A 537 -7.94 8.20 40.26
N ALA A 538 -7.71 8.57 41.50
CA ALA A 538 -8.59 9.40 42.33
C ALA A 538 -8.46 10.92 42.06
N ASP A 539 -7.45 11.37 41.31
CA ASP A 539 -7.31 12.76 40.84
C ASP A 539 -8.22 12.93 39.59
N CYS A 540 -9.50 13.11 39.85
CA CYS A 540 -10.53 13.16 38.83
C CYS A 540 -10.41 14.42 37.96
N ASN A 541 -10.03 15.59 38.59
CA ASN A 541 -9.89 16.85 37.87
C ASN A 541 -8.54 16.97 37.12
N GLY A 542 -7.55 16.13 37.47
CA GLY A 542 -6.23 16.08 36.82
C GLY A 542 -5.30 17.21 37.20
N ASP A 543 -5.48 17.87 38.35
CA ASP A 543 -4.61 18.96 38.79
C ASP A 543 -3.34 18.48 39.52
N GLY A 544 -3.22 17.18 39.79
CA GLY A 544 -2.10 16.51 40.41
C GLY A 544 -2.23 16.38 41.93
N THR A 545 -3.39 16.67 42.52
CA THR A 545 -3.66 16.53 43.94
C THR A 545 -5.01 15.89 44.13
N VAL A 546 -5.14 14.92 45.03
CA VAL A 546 -6.45 14.35 45.40
C VAL A 546 -6.99 15.11 46.58
N ASP A 547 -8.05 15.92 46.38
CA ASP A 547 -8.62 16.79 47.40
C ASP A 547 -10.16 16.87 47.32
N ASP A 548 -10.74 17.90 47.95
CA ASP A 548 -12.18 18.13 48.00
C ASP A 548 -12.80 18.40 46.60
N ALA A 549 -12.04 18.90 45.64
CA ALA A 549 -12.53 19.11 44.28
C ALA A 549 -12.84 17.75 43.59
N ASP A 550 -11.98 16.73 43.76
CA ASP A 550 -12.19 15.40 43.22
C ASP A 550 -13.38 14.69 43.90
N LEU A 551 -13.43 14.85 45.23
CA LEU A 551 -14.55 14.30 46.00
C LEU A 551 -15.88 14.90 45.55
N LEU A 552 -15.94 16.19 45.27
CA LEU A 552 -17.13 16.88 44.76
C LEU A 552 -17.53 16.38 43.37
N ILE A 553 -16.60 16.06 42.49
CA ILE A 553 -16.86 15.48 41.15
C ILE A 553 -17.62 14.16 41.32
N VAL A 554 -17.11 13.25 42.16
CA VAL A 554 -17.80 11.96 42.44
C VAL A 554 -19.18 12.18 43.06
N LEU A 555 -19.30 13.08 44.04
CA LEU A 555 -20.58 13.35 44.69
C LEU A 555 -21.62 13.98 43.77
N PHE A 556 -21.26 14.92 42.90
CA PHE A 556 -22.19 15.53 41.96
C PHE A 556 -22.68 14.56 40.88
N ASN A 557 -21.86 13.57 40.53
CA ASN A 557 -22.18 12.58 39.52
C ASN A 557 -22.63 11.23 40.13
N PHE A 558 -22.80 11.15 41.45
CA PHE A 558 -23.14 9.93 42.17
C PHE A 558 -24.44 9.28 41.68
N GLY A 559 -24.40 7.98 41.46
CA GLY A 559 -25.50 7.17 40.93
C GLY A 559 -25.56 7.17 39.41
N ALA A 560 -24.67 7.85 38.70
CA ALA A 560 -24.59 7.77 37.25
C ALA A 560 -23.94 6.44 36.80
N VAL A 561 -24.44 5.90 35.69
CA VAL A 561 -23.97 4.65 35.10
C VAL A 561 -23.69 4.88 33.62
N GLY A 562 -22.55 4.40 33.17
CA GLY A 562 -22.17 4.48 31.76
C GLY A 562 -22.83 3.39 30.90
N ASP A 563 -22.81 3.61 29.59
CA ASP A 563 -23.33 2.69 28.57
C ASP A 563 -22.47 1.43 28.37
#